data_5302d8542f2b980af3476e266b0088fe
#
_entry.id   5302d8542f2b980af3476e266b0088fe
#
_cell.length_a   1.000
_cell.length_b   1.000
_cell.length_c   1.000
_cell.angle_alpha   90.00
_cell.angle_beta   90.00
_cell.angle_gamma   90.00
#
_symmetry.space_group_name_H-M   'P 1'
#
loop_
_entity.id
_entity.type
_entity.pdbx_description
1 polymer ?
#
loop_
_entity_poly.entity_id
_entity_poly.type
_entity_poly.pdbx_seq_one_letter_code
_entity_poly.pdbx_strand_id
1 'polypeptide(L)'
;MIDQYFLVLTTIDLFVLTFMCILTKLSETLNGKQKRGFFLAFVLIGVISILEVITILVDGAPVHLRWLNILSNYLGFGLSPAVSLCLVYVLDEKQGVRRGFKTAVACEAAYLISLALMLPGGMVFSVSEENLYSRGDFFAFYVTAYFAALVYLAPVRPSRRVCSRIAAAY
;
A
#
# COMPACT_ATOMS: atom_id res chain seq x y z
N MET A 1 21.40 13.83 8.21
CA MET A 1 20.60 15.06 8.12
C MET A 1 19.29 14.67 7.49
N ILE A 2 18.19 14.69 8.26
CA ILE A 2 16.85 14.36 7.73
C ILE A 2 16.55 15.40 6.68
N ASP A 3 16.19 14.96 5.49
CA ASP A 3 15.82 15.88 4.43
C ASP A 3 14.50 16.56 4.84
N GLN A 4 14.59 17.85 5.20
CA GLN A 4 13.42 18.64 5.63
C GLN A 4 12.32 18.62 4.55
N TYR A 5 12.71 18.54 3.27
CA TYR A 5 11.77 18.42 2.16
C TYR A 5 10.93 17.15 2.24
N PHE A 6 11.53 16.03 2.65
CA PHE A 6 10.81 14.77 2.79
C PHE A 6 9.72 14.85 3.88
N LEU A 7 10.05 15.43 5.04
CA LEU A 7 9.06 15.61 6.12
C LEU A 7 7.93 16.54 5.71
N VAL A 8 8.24 17.63 4.99
CA VAL A 8 7.22 18.55 4.47
C VAL A 8 6.32 17.85 3.47
N LEU A 9 6.89 17.09 2.50
CA LEU A 9 6.10 16.32 1.52
C LEU A 9 5.18 15.31 2.21
N THR A 10 5.71 14.52 3.15
CA THR A 10 4.89 13.53 3.88
C THR A 10 3.77 14.21 4.69
N THR A 11 4.04 15.37 5.27
CA THR A 11 3.01 16.13 5.99
C THR A 11 1.90 16.58 5.04
N ILE A 12 2.25 17.05 3.84
CA ILE A 12 1.29 17.43 2.80
C ILE A 12 0.48 16.21 2.36
N ASP A 13 1.13 15.06 2.14
CA ASP A 13 0.47 13.83 1.73
C ASP A 13 -0.55 13.37 2.78
N LEU A 14 -0.18 13.36 4.06
CA LEU A 14 -1.09 13.00 5.15
C LEU A 14 -2.28 13.96 5.26
N PHE A 15 -2.07 15.25 5.02
CA PHE A 15 -3.14 16.24 4.98
C PHE A 15 -4.09 15.96 3.81
N VAL A 16 -3.56 15.72 2.60
CA VAL A 16 -4.36 15.39 1.41
C VAL A 16 -5.14 14.09 1.62
N LEU A 17 -4.51 13.05 2.17
CA LEU A 17 -5.17 11.77 2.46
C LEU A 17 -6.33 11.95 3.48
N THR A 18 -6.11 12.76 4.52
CA THR A 18 -7.15 13.08 5.50
C THR A 18 -8.34 13.78 4.82
N PHE A 19 -8.06 14.75 3.95
CA PHE A 19 -9.08 15.46 3.19
C PHE A 19 -9.84 14.50 2.26
N MET A 20 -9.13 13.60 1.55
CA MET A 20 -9.74 12.57 0.72
C MET A 20 -10.63 11.59 1.51
N CYS A 21 -10.24 11.24 2.75
CA CYS A 21 -11.08 10.45 3.65
C CYS A 21 -12.40 11.16 3.98
N ILE A 22 -12.35 12.47 4.25
CA ILE A 22 -13.53 13.29 4.53
C ILE A 22 -14.43 13.37 3.30
N LEU A 23 -13.88 13.71 2.13
CA LEU A 23 -14.64 13.78 0.87
C LEU A 23 -15.30 12.45 0.53
N THR A 24 -14.61 11.33 0.75
CA THR A 24 -15.16 9.99 0.52
C THR A 24 -16.37 9.70 1.41
N LYS A 25 -16.32 10.11 2.68
CA LYS A 25 -17.45 9.97 3.60
C LYS A 25 -18.66 10.84 3.18
N LEU A 26 -18.40 12.07 2.77
CA LEU A 26 -19.43 13.04 2.39
C LEU A 26 -20.02 12.79 1.00
N SER A 27 -19.31 12.08 0.11
CA SER A 27 -19.76 11.82 -1.26
C SER A 27 -21.09 11.05 -1.29
N GLU A 28 -22.11 11.60 -1.94
CA GLU A 28 -23.40 10.95 -2.17
C GLU A 28 -23.39 10.00 -3.37
N THR A 29 -22.42 10.15 -4.27
CA THR A 29 -22.31 9.35 -5.49
C THR A 29 -21.70 7.96 -5.24
N LEU A 30 -20.95 7.79 -4.18
CA LEU A 30 -20.30 6.53 -3.81
C LEU A 30 -21.25 5.66 -2.97
N ASN A 31 -21.36 4.39 -3.34
CA ASN A 31 -22.08 3.42 -2.52
C ASN A 31 -21.28 3.05 -1.25
N GLY A 32 -21.93 2.44 -0.26
CA GLY A 32 -21.30 2.12 1.03
C GLY A 32 -20.08 1.19 0.93
N LYS A 33 -20.05 0.28 -0.06
CA LYS A 33 -18.90 -0.58 -0.35
C LYS A 33 -17.71 0.24 -0.86
N GLN A 34 -17.95 1.11 -1.82
CA GLN A 34 -16.93 1.99 -2.40
C GLN A 34 -16.34 2.93 -1.35
N LYS A 35 -17.18 3.56 -0.52
CA LYS A 35 -16.74 4.42 0.60
C LYS A 35 -15.78 3.68 1.53
N ARG A 36 -16.12 2.44 1.92
CA ARG A 36 -15.25 1.63 2.80
C ARG A 36 -13.93 1.28 2.13
N GLY A 37 -13.96 0.89 0.86
CA GLY A 37 -12.75 0.52 0.12
C GLY A 37 -11.80 1.69 -0.09
N PHE A 38 -12.30 2.86 -0.50
CA PHE A 38 -11.50 4.07 -0.62
C PHE A 38 -10.94 4.53 0.73
N PHE A 39 -11.78 4.54 1.77
CA PHE A 39 -11.35 4.90 3.11
C PHE A 39 -10.21 3.99 3.59
N LEU A 40 -10.35 2.67 3.40
CA LEU A 40 -9.31 1.71 3.75
C LEU A 40 -8.02 1.93 2.96
N ALA A 41 -8.12 2.20 1.65
CA ALA A 41 -6.95 2.51 0.81
C ALA A 41 -6.21 3.76 1.30
N PHE A 42 -6.92 4.85 1.59
CA PHE A 42 -6.29 6.09 2.07
C PHE A 42 -5.65 5.94 3.45
N VAL A 43 -6.32 5.22 4.37
CA VAL A 43 -5.73 4.90 5.68
C VAL A 43 -4.48 4.06 5.52
N LEU A 44 -4.50 3.06 4.64
CA LEU A 44 -3.35 2.20 4.40
C LEU A 44 -2.17 2.97 3.81
N ILE A 45 -2.41 3.86 2.83
CA ILE A 45 -1.38 4.75 2.28
C ILE A 45 -0.81 5.64 3.40
N GLY A 46 -1.66 6.23 4.25
CA GLY A 46 -1.21 7.04 5.37
C GLY A 46 -0.34 6.27 6.36
N VAL A 47 -0.70 5.00 6.66
CA VAL A 47 0.12 4.12 7.50
C VAL A 47 1.48 3.85 6.85
N ILE A 48 1.51 3.54 5.56
CA ILE A 48 2.77 3.32 4.82
C ILE A 48 3.65 4.57 4.85
N SER A 49 3.08 5.76 4.62
CA SER A 49 3.82 7.03 4.68
C SER A 49 4.41 7.28 6.07
N ILE A 50 3.68 6.97 7.15
CA ILE A 50 4.19 7.07 8.52
C ILE A 50 5.33 6.07 8.76
N LEU A 51 5.19 4.82 8.29
CA LEU A 51 6.24 3.80 8.39
C LEU A 51 7.52 4.24 7.66
N GLU A 52 7.40 4.88 6.51
CA GLU A 52 8.52 5.43 5.75
C GLU A 52 9.24 6.54 6.53
N VAL A 53 8.50 7.46 7.16
CA VAL A 53 9.09 8.46 8.07
C VAL A 53 9.82 7.78 9.23
N ILE A 54 9.21 6.78 9.86
CA ILE A 54 9.84 6.03 10.97
C ILE A 54 11.15 5.39 10.47
N THR A 55 11.15 4.76 9.32
CA THR A 55 12.34 4.14 8.72
C THR A 55 13.48 5.16 8.59
N ILE A 56 13.19 6.34 8.04
CA ILE A 56 14.21 7.40 7.85
C ILE A 56 14.71 7.95 9.19
N LEU A 57 13.83 8.08 10.19
CA LEU A 57 14.19 8.59 11.51
C LEU A 57 15.04 7.61 12.31
N VAL A 58 14.84 6.30 12.13
CA VAL A 58 15.53 5.28 12.90
C VAL A 58 16.75 4.72 12.20
N ASP A 59 16.94 5.00 10.91
CA ASP A 59 18.12 4.58 10.16
C ASP A 59 19.37 5.29 10.69
N GLY A 60 20.38 4.53 11.11
CA GLY A 60 21.57 5.04 11.80
C GLY A 60 21.32 5.54 13.24
N ALA A 61 20.11 5.38 13.79
CA ALA A 61 19.81 5.69 15.18
C ALA A 61 20.38 4.61 16.14
N PRO A 62 20.39 4.84 17.47
CA PRO A 62 20.95 3.87 18.42
C PRO A 62 20.42 2.44 18.24
N VAL A 63 21.29 1.46 18.44
CA VAL A 63 21.07 0.03 18.14
C VAL A 63 19.80 -0.55 18.77
N HIS A 64 19.37 -0.04 19.93
CA HIS A 64 18.11 -0.48 20.55
C HIS A 64 16.86 -0.19 19.70
N LEU A 65 16.94 0.70 18.70
CA LEU A 65 15.86 1.00 17.75
C LEU A 65 15.91 0.13 16.46
N ARG A 66 16.89 -0.76 16.33
CA ARG A 66 17.07 -1.64 15.17
C ARG A 66 15.82 -2.46 14.85
N TRP A 67 15.14 -2.97 15.88
CA TRP A 67 13.90 -3.72 15.70
C TRP A 67 12.80 -2.87 15.04
N LEU A 68 12.75 -1.58 15.37
CA LEU A 68 11.77 -0.66 14.79
C LEU A 68 12.09 -0.37 13.33
N ASN A 69 13.39 -0.24 12.98
CA ASN A 69 13.85 -0.12 11.60
C ASN A 69 13.45 -1.36 10.77
N ILE A 70 13.70 -2.56 11.29
CA ILE A 70 13.30 -3.80 10.64
C ILE A 70 11.78 -3.88 10.47
N LEU A 71 11.01 -3.59 11.52
CA LEU A 71 9.56 -3.69 11.50
C LEU A 71 8.92 -2.68 10.55
N SER A 72 9.38 -1.42 10.55
CA SER A 72 8.83 -0.38 9.66
C SER A 72 9.10 -0.69 8.19
N ASN A 73 10.31 -1.15 7.85
CA ASN A 73 10.63 -1.60 6.50
C ASN A 73 9.80 -2.83 6.07
N TYR A 74 9.68 -3.84 6.94
CA TYR A 74 8.89 -5.03 6.66
C TYR A 74 7.41 -4.68 6.39
N LEU A 75 6.81 -3.87 7.24
CA LEU A 75 5.42 -3.44 7.07
C LEU A 75 5.26 -2.52 5.87
N GLY A 76 6.18 -1.58 5.63
CA GLY A 76 6.16 -0.69 4.49
C GLY A 76 6.17 -1.46 3.16
N PHE A 77 7.12 -2.39 2.98
CA PHE A 77 7.18 -3.23 1.79
C PHE A 77 6.01 -4.23 1.70
N GLY A 78 5.60 -4.78 2.84
CA GLY A 78 4.54 -5.77 2.90
C GLY A 78 3.16 -5.20 2.61
N LEU A 79 2.85 -3.99 3.07
CA LEU A 79 1.53 -3.39 2.92
C LEU A 79 1.35 -2.64 1.58
N SER A 80 2.43 -2.29 0.89
CA SER A 80 2.35 -1.52 -0.36
C SER A 80 1.51 -2.21 -1.45
N PRO A 81 1.63 -3.51 -1.74
CA PRO A 81 0.76 -4.17 -2.72
C PRO A 81 -0.70 -4.24 -2.26
N ALA A 82 -0.98 -4.29 -0.95
CA ALA A 82 -2.33 -4.35 -0.41
C ALA A 82 -3.17 -3.11 -0.74
N VAL A 83 -2.55 -1.94 -0.99
CA VAL A 83 -3.26 -0.74 -1.48
C VAL A 83 -3.99 -1.04 -2.79
N SER A 84 -3.31 -1.75 -3.72
CA SER A 84 -3.91 -2.15 -4.99
C SER A 84 -5.11 -3.06 -4.80
N LEU A 85 -5.09 -3.95 -3.80
CA LEU A 85 -6.22 -4.83 -3.48
C LEU A 85 -7.43 -4.04 -2.97
N CYS A 86 -7.22 -2.99 -2.19
CA CYS A 86 -8.29 -2.09 -1.76
C CYS A 86 -8.96 -1.43 -2.96
N LEU A 87 -8.19 -1.01 -3.97
CA LEU A 87 -8.74 -0.42 -5.20
C LEU A 87 -9.50 -1.46 -6.04
N VAL A 88 -8.98 -2.71 -6.15
CA VAL A 88 -9.73 -3.81 -6.78
C VAL A 88 -11.08 -4.02 -6.10
N TYR A 89 -11.10 -4.02 -4.75
CA TYR A 89 -12.33 -4.17 -3.98
C TYR A 89 -13.35 -3.06 -4.26
N VAL A 90 -12.89 -1.82 -4.45
CA VAL A 90 -13.74 -0.66 -4.81
C VAL A 90 -14.35 -0.82 -6.20
N LEU A 91 -13.54 -1.25 -7.19
CA LEU A 91 -13.94 -1.35 -8.59
C LEU A 91 -14.80 -2.58 -8.89
N ASP A 92 -14.84 -3.54 -7.97
CA ASP A 92 -15.61 -4.78 -8.12
C ASP A 92 -17.11 -4.56 -7.91
N GLU A 93 -17.84 -4.20 -8.97
CA GLU A 93 -19.31 -4.08 -8.94
C GLU A 93 -20.05 -5.42 -9.15
N LYS A 94 -19.38 -6.46 -9.64
CA LYS A 94 -20.03 -7.71 -10.04
C LYS A 94 -19.56 -8.88 -9.17
N GLN A 95 -20.49 -9.72 -8.75
CA GLN A 95 -20.25 -10.96 -7.97
C GLN A 95 -19.26 -11.96 -8.61
N GLY A 96 -18.90 -11.78 -9.89
CA GLY A 96 -17.95 -12.63 -10.61
C GLY A 96 -16.49 -12.44 -10.16
N VAL A 97 -16.12 -11.26 -9.66
CA VAL A 97 -14.76 -10.92 -9.21
C VAL A 97 -14.47 -11.46 -7.80
N ARG A 98 -15.49 -11.95 -7.07
CA ARG A 98 -15.34 -12.47 -5.70
C ARG A 98 -14.29 -13.60 -5.58
N ARG A 99 -14.11 -14.41 -6.64
CA ARG A 99 -13.05 -15.44 -6.69
C ARG A 99 -11.68 -14.79 -6.91
N GLY A 100 -11.56 -13.86 -7.85
CA GLY A 100 -10.33 -13.12 -8.12
C GLY A 100 -9.84 -12.33 -6.92
N PHE A 101 -10.72 -11.65 -6.18
CA PHE A 101 -10.37 -10.94 -4.97
C PHE A 101 -9.82 -11.86 -3.87
N LYS A 102 -10.46 -13.02 -3.66
CA LYS A 102 -9.96 -14.02 -2.69
C LYS A 102 -8.57 -14.55 -3.09
N THR A 103 -8.36 -14.81 -4.38
CA THR A 103 -7.04 -15.22 -4.90
C THR A 103 -6.00 -14.12 -4.68
N ALA A 104 -6.33 -12.87 -4.96
CA ALA A 104 -5.43 -11.75 -4.76
C ALA A 104 -5.06 -11.56 -3.27
N VAL A 105 -6.03 -11.69 -2.35
CA VAL A 105 -5.75 -11.67 -0.90
C VAL A 105 -4.88 -12.85 -0.48
N ALA A 106 -5.08 -14.04 -1.06
CA ALA A 106 -4.23 -15.20 -0.78
C ALA A 106 -2.80 -15.00 -1.30
N CYS A 107 -2.64 -14.40 -2.49
CA CYS A 107 -1.32 -14.03 -3.02
C CYS A 107 -0.61 -13.00 -2.15
N GLU A 108 -1.34 -12.01 -1.63
CA GLU A 108 -0.79 -11.01 -0.70
C GLU A 108 -0.34 -11.65 0.61
N ALA A 109 -1.15 -12.56 1.17
CA ALA A 109 -0.76 -13.30 2.36
C ALA A 109 0.48 -14.17 2.12
N ALA A 110 0.56 -14.85 0.97
CA ALA A 110 1.73 -15.64 0.57
C ALA A 110 2.97 -14.73 0.39
N TYR A 111 2.80 -13.55 -0.19
CA TYR A 111 3.86 -12.56 -0.34
C TYR A 111 4.40 -12.10 1.02
N LEU A 112 3.53 -11.74 1.98
CA LEU A 112 3.91 -11.34 3.32
C LEU A 112 4.69 -12.44 4.05
N ILE A 113 4.23 -13.70 3.93
CA ILE A 113 4.93 -14.86 4.51
C ILE A 113 6.32 -15.02 3.85
N SER A 114 6.39 -14.92 2.52
CA SER A 114 7.66 -15.02 1.79
C SER A 114 8.63 -13.92 2.19
N LEU A 115 8.15 -12.69 2.34
CA LEU A 115 8.94 -11.56 2.81
C LEU A 115 9.48 -11.80 4.23
N ALA A 116 8.65 -12.33 5.14
CA ALA A 116 9.07 -12.68 6.49
C ALA A 116 10.15 -13.78 6.52
N LEU A 117 10.03 -14.80 5.66
CA LEU A 117 11.00 -15.88 5.54
C LEU A 117 12.33 -15.42 4.95
N MET A 118 12.33 -14.38 4.11
CA MET A 118 13.53 -13.81 3.50
C MET A 118 14.26 -12.81 4.42
N LEU A 119 13.62 -12.34 5.49
CA LEU A 119 14.19 -11.39 6.45
C LEU A 119 15.48 -11.87 7.10
N PRO A 120 15.58 -13.10 7.67
CA PRO A 120 16.80 -13.55 8.34
C PRO A 120 18.01 -13.62 7.42
N GLY A 121 17.78 -13.86 6.11
CA GLY A 121 18.82 -13.90 5.10
C GLY A 121 19.20 -12.54 4.52
N GLY A 122 18.51 -11.46 4.90
CA GLY A 122 18.72 -10.13 4.33
C GLY A 122 18.47 -10.04 2.82
N MET A 123 17.69 -10.98 2.25
CA MET A 123 17.54 -11.12 0.79
C MET A 123 16.85 -9.92 0.15
N VAL A 124 15.77 -9.41 0.74
CA VAL A 124 15.02 -8.26 0.21
C VAL A 124 15.60 -6.96 0.76
N PHE A 125 15.85 -6.91 2.04
CA PHE A 125 16.56 -5.84 2.73
C PHE A 125 17.23 -6.37 3.98
N SER A 126 18.24 -5.67 4.47
CA SER A 126 18.90 -5.97 5.72
C SER A 126 19.11 -4.70 6.54
N VAL A 127 19.17 -4.86 7.85
CA VAL A 127 19.55 -3.80 8.78
C VAL A 127 20.76 -4.30 9.55
N SER A 128 21.89 -3.62 9.40
CA SER A 128 23.16 -4.01 10.02
C SER A 128 23.07 -3.99 11.55
N GLU A 129 24.13 -4.48 12.21
CA GLU A 129 24.25 -4.38 13.68
C GLU A 129 24.33 -2.92 14.16
N GLU A 130 24.84 -2.02 13.32
CA GLU A 130 24.88 -0.59 13.58
C GLU A 130 23.58 0.14 13.22
N ASN A 131 22.51 -0.62 12.93
CA ASN A 131 21.20 -0.09 12.57
C ASN A 131 21.18 0.70 11.25
N LEU A 132 21.97 0.29 10.26
CA LEU A 132 21.96 0.87 8.92
C LEU A 132 21.19 -0.01 7.96
N TYR A 133 20.25 0.59 7.25
CA TYR A 133 19.47 -0.08 6.21
C TYR A 133 20.30 -0.30 4.94
N SER A 134 20.13 -1.45 4.32
CA SER A 134 20.64 -1.75 2.98
C SER A 134 19.65 -2.61 2.19
N ARG A 135 19.61 -2.39 0.87
CA ARG A 135 18.83 -3.23 -0.04
C ARG A 135 19.54 -4.56 -0.24
N GLY A 136 18.76 -5.64 -0.19
CA GLY A 136 19.25 -6.98 -0.52
C GLY A 136 19.20 -7.26 -2.03
N ASP A 137 19.84 -8.36 -2.43
CA ASP A 137 19.94 -8.78 -3.83
C ASP A 137 18.59 -9.11 -4.48
N PHE A 138 17.62 -9.55 -3.68
CA PHE A 138 16.26 -9.85 -4.10
C PHE A 138 15.27 -8.69 -3.92
N PHE A 139 15.74 -7.46 -3.81
CA PHE A 139 14.85 -6.28 -3.73
C PHE A 139 13.87 -6.20 -4.90
N ALA A 140 14.28 -6.70 -6.09
CA ALA A 140 13.40 -6.82 -7.26
C ALA A 140 12.15 -7.67 -7.00
N PHE A 141 12.15 -8.58 -6.02
CA PHE A 141 10.98 -9.36 -5.63
C PHE A 141 9.84 -8.46 -5.12
N TYR A 142 10.15 -7.50 -4.24
CA TYR A 142 9.20 -6.49 -3.79
C TYR A 142 8.66 -5.66 -4.96
N VAL A 143 9.55 -5.15 -5.81
CA VAL A 143 9.17 -4.33 -6.97
C VAL A 143 8.25 -5.11 -7.90
N THR A 144 8.56 -6.39 -8.17
CA THR A 144 7.74 -7.26 -9.00
C THR A 144 6.37 -7.53 -8.39
N ALA A 145 6.29 -7.80 -7.08
CA ALA A 145 5.03 -8.02 -6.37
C ALA A 145 4.14 -6.77 -6.43
N TYR A 146 4.71 -5.59 -6.21
CA TYR A 146 4.00 -4.31 -6.31
C TYR A 146 3.45 -4.07 -7.73
N PHE A 147 4.27 -4.24 -8.77
CA PHE A 147 3.82 -4.08 -10.16
C PHE A 147 2.79 -5.14 -10.56
N ALA A 148 2.94 -6.39 -10.13
CA ALA A 148 1.94 -7.43 -10.38
C ALA A 148 0.57 -7.07 -9.80
N ALA A 149 0.54 -6.51 -8.58
CA ALA A 149 -0.68 -6.03 -7.95
C ALA A 149 -1.31 -4.85 -8.74
N LEU A 150 -0.50 -3.93 -9.28
CA LEU A 150 -0.97 -2.83 -10.16
C LEU A 150 -1.51 -3.35 -11.50
N VAL A 151 -0.80 -4.29 -12.14
CA VAL A 151 -1.22 -4.89 -13.42
C VAL A 151 -2.53 -5.65 -13.25
N TYR A 152 -2.74 -6.29 -12.09
CA TYR A 152 -4.01 -6.96 -11.77
C TYR A 152 -5.21 -5.99 -11.76
N LEU A 153 -4.99 -4.70 -11.50
CA LEU A 153 -6.02 -3.64 -11.60
C LEU A 153 -6.41 -3.31 -13.05
N ALA A 154 -5.49 -3.45 -14.01
CA ALA A 154 -5.67 -2.98 -15.38
C ALA A 154 -6.87 -3.61 -16.13
N PRO A 155 -7.21 -4.91 -15.98
CA PRO A 155 -8.36 -5.53 -16.65
C PRO A 155 -9.71 -5.27 -15.98
N VAL A 156 -9.77 -4.57 -14.83
CA VAL A 156 -11.03 -4.22 -14.17
C VAL A 156 -11.73 -3.12 -14.99
N ARG A 157 -12.37 -3.52 -16.10
CA ARG A 157 -13.12 -2.60 -16.96
C ARG A 157 -14.33 -2.03 -16.20
N PRO A 158 -14.52 -0.70 -16.20
CA PRO A 158 -15.75 -0.12 -15.70
C PRO A 158 -16.93 -0.75 -16.45
N SER A 159 -17.97 -1.14 -15.72
CA SER A 159 -19.16 -1.78 -16.29
C SER A 159 -19.74 -0.89 -17.38
N ARG A 160 -20.08 -1.46 -18.55
CA ARG A 160 -20.75 -0.74 -19.66
C ARG A 160 -21.99 0.07 -19.20
N ARG A 161 -22.61 -0.32 -18.07
CA ARG A 161 -23.76 0.40 -17.47
C ARG A 161 -23.38 1.76 -16.89
N VAL A 162 -22.14 1.97 -16.43
CA VAL A 162 -21.68 3.28 -15.97
C VAL A 162 -21.52 4.22 -17.18
N CYS A 163 -20.90 3.74 -18.26
CA CYS A 163 -20.78 4.50 -19.51
C CYS A 163 -22.16 4.85 -20.12
N SER A 164 -23.13 3.91 -20.09
CA SER A 164 -24.45 4.18 -20.65
C SER A 164 -25.27 5.18 -19.80
N ARG A 165 -25.09 5.21 -18.49
CA ARG A 165 -25.73 6.22 -17.63
C ARG A 165 -25.13 7.60 -17.81
N ILE A 166 -23.82 7.70 -18.00
CA ILE A 166 -23.17 8.98 -18.30
C ILE A 166 -23.59 9.47 -19.69
N ALA A 167 -23.64 8.59 -20.70
CA ALA A 167 -24.11 8.94 -22.05
C ALA A 167 -25.62 9.27 -22.15
N ALA A 168 -26.43 8.84 -21.19
CA ALA A 168 -27.86 9.16 -21.13
C ALA A 168 -28.17 10.43 -20.30
N ALA A 169 -27.18 11.01 -19.64
CA ALA A 169 -27.29 12.21 -18.83
C ALA A 169 -26.81 13.49 -19.56
N TYR A 170 -26.27 13.32 -20.77
CA TYR A 170 -25.92 14.39 -21.73
C TYR A 170 -26.73 14.24 -23.01
#